data_ac17d13ec029f88eb522c1fea58a9daf
#
_entry.id   ac17d13ec029f88eb522c1fea58a9daf
#
_cell.length_a   1.000
_cell.length_b   1.000
_cell.length_c   1.000
_cell.angle_alpha   90.00
_cell.angle_beta   90.00
_cell.angle_gamma   90.00
#
_symmetry.space_group_name_H-M   'P 1'
#
loop_
_entity.id
_entity.type
_entity.pdbx_description
1 polymer ?
#
loop_
_entity_poly.entity_id
_entity_poly.type
_entity_poly.pdbx_seq_one_letter_code
_entity_poly.pdbx_strand_id
1 'polypeptide(L)'
;MQRTLASEVPNKIGEMVFLQGWVNNLRPLGKLCFIVLRDRSGLIQTVLYGRPDLVKALKEESVVELTGRVRPDPRAPYGCEVEVHELNI
;
A
#
# COMPACT_ATOMS: atom_id res chain seq x y z
N MET A 1 -7.15 4.73 14.46
CA MET A 1 -5.75 4.30 14.32
C MET A 1 -4.92 5.48 13.83
N GLN A 2 -3.76 5.65 14.42
CA GLN A 2 -2.88 6.76 14.09
C GLN A 2 -2.20 6.51 12.73
N ARG A 3 -2.07 7.58 11.94
CA ARG A 3 -1.45 7.49 10.62
C ARG A 3 0.03 7.15 10.72
N THR A 4 0.48 6.24 9.86
CA THR A 4 1.90 5.91 9.66
C THR A 4 2.36 6.54 8.35
N LEU A 5 3.56 7.13 8.35
CA LEU A 5 4.16 7.63 7.12
C LEU A 5 4.85 6.50 6.35
N ALA A 6 4.92 6.64 5.03
CA ALA A 6 5.57 5.63 4.19
C ALA A 6 6.99 5.32 4.66
N SER A 7 7.74 6.35 5.04
CA SER A 7 9.13 6.19 5.51
C SER A 7 9.24 5.41 6.82
N GLU A 8 8.16 5.33 7.60
CA GLU A 8 8.14 4.65 8.89
C GLU A 8 7.78 3.17 8.77
N VAL A 9 7.18 2.77 7.65
CA VAL A 9 6.67 1.40 7.47
C VAL A 9 7.74 0.33 7.69
N PRO A 10 8.98 0.48 7.18
CA PRO A 10 9.99 -0.57 7.40
C PRO A 10 10.33 -0.83 8.86
N ASN A 11 10.01 0.09 9.75
CA ASN A 11 10.23 -0.07 11.19
C ASN A 11 9.05 -0.72 11.90
N LYS A 12 8.00 -1.10 11.17
CA LYS A 12 6.76 -1.60 11.74
C LYS A 12 6.37 -2.98 11.21
N ILE A 13 7.38 -3.80 10.92
CA ILE A 13 7.17 -5.18 10.44
C ILE A 13 6.27 -5.93 11.42
N GLY A 14 5.22 -6.56 10.89
CA GLY A 14 4.27 -7.33 11.69
C GLY A 14 3.12 -6.53 12.26
N GLU A 15 3.15 -5.21 12.16
CA GLU A 15 2.10 -4.35 12.72
C GLU A 15 1.06 -3.98 11.67
N MET A 16 -0.12 -3.64 12.16
CA MET A 16 -1.15 -3.00 11.33
C MET A 16 -0.85 -1.52 11.25
N VAL A 17 -0.96 -0.98 10.06
CA VAL A 17 -0.70 0.45 9.83
C VAL A 17 -1.87 1.09 9.09
N PHE A 18 -2.01 2.41 9.26
CA PHE A 18 -2.95 3.23 8.52
C PHE A 18 -2.17 4.22 7.68
N LEU A 19 -2.35 4.14 6.37
CA LEU A 19 -1.63 4.97 5.42
C LEU A 19 -2.58 5.87 4.66
N GLN A 20 -2.13 7.08 4.36
CA GLN A 20 -2.85 8.04 3.52
C GLN A 20 -1.87 8.60 2.51
N GLY A 21 -2.28 8.66 1.25
CA GLY A 21 -1.41 9.18 0.22
C GLY A 21 -2.08 9.09 -1.14
N TRP A 22 -1.27 9.04 -2.17
CA TRP A 22 -1.80 8.90 -3.53
C TRP A 22 -1.08 7.78 -4.26
N VAL A 23 -1.75 7.26 -5.28
CA VAL A 23 -1.21 6.16 -6.09
C VAL A 23 -0.14 6.70 -7.01
N ASN A 24 1.10 6.29 -6.77
CA ASN A 24 2.23 6.67 -7.61
C ASN A 24 2.37 5.72 -8.80
N ASN A 25 2.06 4.44 -8.58
CA ASN A 25 2.16 3.42 -9.61
C ASN A 25 1.17 2.30 -9.29
N LEU A 26 0.58 1.73 -10.33
CA LEU A 26 -0.44 0.69 -10.21
C LEU A 26 -0.07 -0.43 -11.17
N ARG A 27 0.10 -1.64 -10.64
CA ARG A 27 0.48 -2.79 -11.46
C ARG A 27 -0.39 -4.01 -11.13
N PRO A 28 -1.49 -4.21 -11.86
CA PRO A 28 -2.30 -5.41 -11.71
C PRO A 28 -1.53 -6.64 -12.20
N LEU A 29 -1.66 -7.75 -11.46
CA LEU A 29 -1.01 -9.00 -11.80
C LEU A 29 -1.87 -10.15 -11.30
N GLY A 30 -2.66 -10.75 -12.21
CA GLY A 30 -3.57 -11.84 -11.84
C GLY A 30 -4.61 -11.38 -10.84
N LYS A 31 -4.69 -12.05 -9.70
CA LYS A 31 -5.66 -11.75 -8.64
C LYS A 31 -5.17 -10.70 -7.66
N LEU A 32 -4.01 -10.15 -7.88
CA LEU A 32 -3.47 -9.13 -7.00
C LEU A 32 -3.12 -7.87 -7.78
N CYS A 33 -2.92 -6.78 -7.04
CA CYS A 33 -2.48 -5.53 -7.63
C CYS A 33 -1.43 -4.91 -6.71
N PHE A 34 -0.27 -4.61 -7.26
CA PHE A 34 0.75 -3.84 -6.55
C PHE A 34 0.39 -2.36 -6.68
N ILE A 35 0.33 -1.69 -5.55
CA ILE A 35 0.04 -0.26 -5.48
C ILE A 35 1.20 0.40 -4.76
N VAL A 36 2.00 1.18 -5.49
CA VAL A 36 3.04 1.99 -4.85
C VAL A 36 2.38 3.27 -4.39
N LEU A 37 2.30 3.43 -3.08
CA LEU A 37 1.69 4.58 -2.44
C LEU A 37 2.76 5.60 -2.13
N ARG A 38 2.44 6.87 -2.41
CA ARG A 38 3.33 7.99 -2.12
C ARG A 38 2.69 8.93 -1.13
N ASP A 39 3.46 9.37 -0.15
CA ASP A 39 3.09 10.46 0.72
C ASP A 39 4.26 11.45 0.82
N ARG A 40 4.15 12.43 1.69
CA ARG A 40 5.20 13.46 1.85
C ARG A 40 6.55 12.88 2.27
N SER A 41 6.58 11.68 2.82
CA SER A 41 7.81 11.07 3.36
C SER A 41 8.50 10.15 2.37
N GLY A 42 7.81 9.70 1.31
CA GLY A 42 8.37 8.79 0.33
C GLY A 42 7.36 7.81 -0.23
N LEU A 43 7.85 6.66 -0.66
CA LEU A 43 7.08 5.62 -1.33
C LEU A 43 7.06 4.35 -0.50
N ILE A 44 5.98 3.60 -0.61
CA ILE A 44 5.90 2.26 -0.02
C ILE A 44 5.06 1.36 -0.92
N GLN A 45 5.48 0.11 -1.09
CA GLN A 45 4.74 -0.87 -1.87
C GLN A 45 3.65 -1.49 -1.03
N THR A 46 2.45 -1.54 -1.59
CA THR A 46 1.31 -2.21 -0.98
C THR A 46 0.78 -3.26 -1.96
N VAL A 47 0.11 -4.29 -1.44
CA VAL A 47 -0.44 -5.37 -2.24
C VAL A 47 -1.91 -5.56 -1.87
N LEU A 48 -2.77 -5.46 -2.87
CA LEU A 48 -4.21 -5.66 -2.73
C LEU A 48 -4.59 -6.98 -3.42
N TYR A 49 -5.25 -7.86 -2.67
CA TYR A 49 -5.65 -9.18 -3.18
C TYR A 49 -7.15 -9.24 -3.43
N GLY A 50 -7.53 -9.82 -4.57
CA GLY A 50 -8.89 -10.27 -4.79
C GLY A 50 -9.97 -9.21 -4.81
N ARG A 51 -9.66 -7.97 -5.18
CA ARG A 51 -10.61 -6.86 -5.22
C ARG A 51 -10.60 -6.18 -6.59
N PRO A 52 -11.07 -6.87 -7.63
CA PRO A 52 -11.08 -6.29 -8.98
C PRO A 52 -11.94 -5.03 -9.09
N ASP A 53 -12.95 -4.90 -8.25
CA ASP A 53 -13.78 -3.70 -8.16
C ASP A 53 -12.96 -2.47 -7.78
N LEU A 54 -12.11 -2.61 -6.75
CA LEU A 54 -11.25 -1.52 -6.31
C LEU A 54 -10.16 -1.23 -7.35
N VAL A 55 -9.57 -2.27 -7.93
CA VAL A 55 -8.53 -2.09 -8.94
C VAL A 55 -9.05 -1.29 -10.13
N LYS A 56 -10.29 -1.56 -10.56
CA LYS A 56 -10.90 -0.80 -11.65
C LYS A 56 -11.15 0.66 -11.30
N ALA A 57 -11.43 0.95 -10.04
CA ALA A 57 -11.69 2.30 -9.59
C ALA A 57 -10.42 3.11 -9.38
N LEU A 58 -9.29 2.44 -9.14
CA LEU A 58 -8.02 3.09 -8.89
C LEU A 58 -7.38 3.59 -10.18
N LYS A 59 -6.75 4.75 -10.07
CA LYS A 59 -5.94 5.34 -11.15
C LYS A 59 -4.68 5.90 -10.52
N GLU A 60 -3.66 6.07 -11.33
CA GLU A 60 -2.49 6.84 -10.88
C GLU A 60 -2.95 8.22 -10.45
N GLU A 61 -2.36 8.74 -9.39
CA GLU A 61 -2.73 10.01 -8.75
C GLU A 61 -4.01 9.96 -7.93
N SER A 62 -4.73 8.83 -7.88
CA SER A 62 -5.86 8.71 -6.95
C SER A 62 -5.39 8.92 -5.52
N VAL A 63 -6.15 9.70 -4.75
CA VAL A 63 -5.91 9.88 -3.32
C VAL A 63 -6.62 8.75 -2.60
N VAL A 64 -5.88 8.04 -1.75
CA VAL A 64 -6.43 6.87 -1.06
C VAL A 64 -6.01 6.86 0.40
N GLU A 65 -6.78 6.13 1.20
CA GLU A 65 -6.37 5.73 2.54
C GLU A 65 -6.56 4.22 2.67
N LEU A 66 -5.70 3.58 3.42
CA LEU A 66 -5.77 2.14 3.59
C LEU A 66 -5.26 1.70 4.95
N THR A 67 -5.73 0.55 5.40
CA THR A 67 -5.16 -0.17 6.52
C THR A 67 -4.60 -1.49 6.00
N GLY A 68 -3.53 -1.94 6.62
CA GLY A 68 -2.94 -3.21 6.23
C GLY A 68 -1.83 -3.63 7.19
N ARG A 69 -1.38 -4.85 7.00
CA ARG A 69 -0.30 -5.41 7.82
C ARG A 69 1.01 -5.33 7.08
N VAL A 70 2.02 -4.83 7.78
CA VAL A 70 3.38 -4.78 7.24
C VAL A 70 4.00 -6.17 7.36
N ARG A 71 4.49 -6.68 6.25
CA ARG A 71 5.16 -7.98 6.24
C ARG A 71 6.50 -7.90 5.54
N PRO A 72 7.49 -8.69 5.97
CA PRO A 72 8.81 -8.69 5.35
C PRO A 72 8.73 -9.31 3.96
N ASP A 73 9.44 -8.73 3.02
CA ASP A 73 9.62 -9.30 1.69
C ASP A 73 10.96 -8.81 1.15
N PRO A 74 11.99 -9.68 1.11
CA PRO A 74 13.30 -9.27 0.64
C PRO A 74 13.34 -8.86 -0.83
N ARG A 75 12.30 -9.22 -1.59
CA ARG A 75 12.21 -8.83 -3.00
C ARG A 75 11.55 -7.46 -3.19
N ALA A 76 10.90 -6.95 -2.16
CA ALA A 76 10.29 -5.62 -2.22
C ALA A 76 11.37 -4.54 -2.14
N PRO A 77 11.16 -3.39 -2.79
CA PRO A 77 12.16 -2.32 -2.83
C PRO A 77 12.65 -1.84 -1.46
N TYR A 78 11.80 -1.94 -0.43
CA TYR A 78 12.11 -1.43 0.91
C TYR A 78 12.29 -2.56 1.93
N GLY A 79 12.42 -3.81 1.46
CA GLY A 79 12.53 -4.97 2.33
C GLY A 79 11.24 -5.41 2.97
N CYS A 80 10.14 -4.71 2.69
CA CYS A 80 8.82 -5.03 3.23
C CYS A 80 7.74 -4.52 2.28
N GLU A 81 6.52 -4.98 2.52
CA GLU A 81 5.35 -4.47 1.81
C GLU A 81 4.15 -4.48 2.75
N VAL A 82 3.11 -3.73 2.40
CA VAL A 82 1.88 -3.69 3.19
C VAL A 82 0.81 -4.52 2.50
N GLU A 83 0.34 -5.54 3.19
CA GLU A 83 -0.82 -6.31 2.72
C GLU A 83 -2.07 -5.53 3.08
N VAL A 84 -2.79 -5.06 2.06
CA VAL A 84 -3.95 -4.19 2.26
C VAL A 84 -5.13 -5.01 2.79
N HIS A 85 -5.74 -4.53 3.88
CA HIS A 85 -6.96 -5.11 4.43
C HIS A 85 -8.18 -4.30 4.02
N GLU A 86 -8.11 -2.97 4.13
CA GLU A 86 -9.18 -2.07 3.69
C GLU A 86 -8.58 -0.92 2.92
N LEU A 87 -9.29 -0.47 1.90
CA LEU A 87 -8.86 0.65 1.07
C LEU A 87 -10.06 1.51 0.71
N ASN A 88 -9.92 2.80 0.88
CA ASN A 88 -10.91 3.81 0.50
C ASN A 88 -10.26 4.82 -0.45
N ILE A 89 -10.98 5.12 -1.50
CA ILE A 89 -10.54 6.08 -2.51
C ILE A 89 -11.06 7.48 -2.18
#